data_cada1d368a7e7854bf86e40ff1df3462
#
_entry.id   cada1d368a7e7854bf86e40ff1df3462
#
_cell.length_a   1.000
_cell.length_b   1.000
_cell.length_c   1.000
_cell.angle_alpha   90.00
_cell.angle_beta   90.00
_cell.angle_gamma   90.00
#
_symmetry.space_group_name_H-M   'P 1'
#
loop_
_entity.id
_entity.type
_entity.pdbx_description
1 polymer ?
#
loop_
_entity_poly.entity_id
_entity_poly.type
_entity_poly.pdbx_seq_one_letter_code
_entity_poly.pdbx_strand_id
1 'polypeptide(L)'
;MPTCLPGQGGSQKRMWLLLGVTNRAYVDPPLLKVFVFSGSTIDRETIQAYLETHYCVQTEPVIVLRVDEPCPDLAVAHDRRNADCSAFLTAWNPLSQVLSGSENASRHVALTNELEHRSLEYVDVVSHHPSNGWPDEPGVLVFGLSLEAAKALGTRYEQNAIVWNGLDAVPRLVLLR
;
A
#
# COMPACT_ATOMS: atom_id res chain seq x y z
N MET A 1 24.15 68.26 -24.64
CA MET A 1 23.14 68.94 -25.49
C MET A 1 22.90 68.09 -26.69
N PRO A 2 21.72 67.87 -27.24
CA PRO A 2 20.37 68.33 -26.87
C PRO A 2 19.48 67.16 -26.40
N THR A 3 18.56 67.38 -25.53
CA THR A 3 17.12 67.70 -25.55
C THR A 3 16.27 67.01 -26.62
N CYS A 4 15.27 66.20 -26.18
CA CYS A 4 13.87 66.32 -26.59
C CYS A 4 12.94 65.47 -25.70
N LEU A 5 11.94 66.13 -25.12
CA LEU A 5 10.71 65.67 -24.52
C LEU A 5 9.60 65.67 -25.60
N PRO A 6 8.30 65.43 -25.24
CA PRO A 6 7.62 64.21 -24.83
C PRO A 6 6.44 63.89 -25.80
N GLY A 7 5.88 62.70 -25.71
CA GLY A 7 4.67 62.33 -26.45
C GLY A 7 3.62 61.78 -25.48
N GLN A 8 2.56 62.55 -25.27
CA GLN A 8 1.32 62.18 -24.55
C GLN A 8 0.43 61.27 -25.42
N GLY A 9 -0.36 60.49 -24.78
CA GLY A 9 -1.56 59.88 -25.39
C GLY A 9 -1.98 58.61 -24.70
N GLY A 10 -2.94 58.71 -23.84
CA GLY A 10 -4.29 58.34 -24.04
C GLY A 10 -4.79 57.31 -23.02
N SER A 11 -5.40 57.82 -21.98
CA SER A 11 -6.28 57.10 -21.07
C SER A 11 -7.39 56.36 -21.82
N GLN A 12 -7.48 55.03 -21.65
CA GLN A 12 -8.76 54.34 -21.76
C GLN A 12 -8.95 53.42 -20.55
N LYS A 13 -9.65 53.95 -19.57
CA LYS A 13 -10.35 53.18 -18.54
C LYS A 13 -11.39 52.31 -19.23
N ARG A 14 -11.17 51.00 -19.28
CA ARG A 14 -12.24 50.03 -19.46
C ARG A 14 -12.56 49.43 -18.11
N MET A 15 -13.70 49.85 -17.64
CA MET A 15 -14.45 49.35 -16.51
C MET A 15 -14.95 47.94 -16.87
N TRP A 16 -14.38 46.90 -16.29
CA TRP A 16 -14.97 45.55 -16.32
C TRP A 16 -15.81 45.37 -15.07
N LEU A 17 -17.11 45.27 -15.33
CA LEU A 17 -18.12 44.91 -14.33
C LEU A 17 -17.79 43.54 -13.71
N LEU A 18 -17.97 43.53 -12.39
CA LEU A 18 -18.12 42.35 -11.56
C LEU A 18 -19.13 41.35 -12.13
N LEU A 19 -18.65 40.21 -12.61
CA LEU A 19 -19.40 38.99 -12.58
C LEU A 19 -18.58 38.01 -11.75
N GLY A 20 -19.07 37.77 -10.54
CA GLY A 20 -18.53 36.76 -9.62
C GLY A 20 -18.65 35.37 -10.23
N VAL A 21 -17.60 34.90 -10.85
CA VAL A 21 -17.39 33.48 -11.13
C VAL A 21 -16.45 32.99 -10.07
N THR A 22 -17.01 32.40 -9.01
CA THR A 22 -16.24 31.59 -8.07
C THR A 22 -15.58 30.48 -8.88
N ASN A 23 -14.28 30.61 -9.10
CA ASN A 23 -13.46 29.58 -9.69
C ASN A 23 -13.38 28.42 -8.68
N ARG A 24 -14.41 27.58 -8.66
CA ARG A 24 -14.37 26.31 -7.97
C ARG A 24 -13.36 25.48 -8.74
N ALA A 25 -12.16 25.35 -8.18
CA ALA A 25 -11.17 24.42 -8.71
C ALA A 25 -11.87 23.07 -8.87
N TYR A 26 -12.06 22.64 -10.11
CA TYR A 26 -12.48 21.30 -10.42
C TYR A 26 -11.32 20.40 -10.03
N VAL A 27 -11.44 19.78 -8.86
CA VAL A 27 -10.54 18.71 -8.45
C VAL A 27 -11.02 17.50 -9.23
N ASP A 28 -10.24 17.11 -10.23
CA ASP A 28 -10.47 15.84 -10.91
C ASP A 28 -10.58 14.74 -9.84
N PRO A 29 -11.62 13.90 -9.89
CA PRO A 29 -11.67 12.75 -9.01
C PRO A 29 -10.40 11.92 -9.27
N PRO A 30 -9.78 11.35 -8.21
CA PRO A 30 -8.59 10.53 -8.39
C PRO A 30 -8.91 9.48 -9.43
N LEU A 31 -8.08 9.43 -10.49
CA LEU A 31 -8.18 8.42 -11.54
C LEU A 31 -8.19 7.06 -10.85
N LEU A 32 -9.36 6.42 -10.84
CA LEU A 32 -9.51 5.05 -10.35
C LEU A 32 -8.55 4.22 -11.20
N LYS A 33 -7.40 3.83 -10.62
CA LYS A 33 -6.45 2.94 -11.28
C LYS A 33 -7.20 1.64 -11.53
N VAL A 34 -7.66 1.43 -12.76
CA VAL A 34 -8.29 0.17 -13.17
C VAL A 34 -7.17 -0.85 -13.29
N PHE A 35 -6.89 -1.57 -12.21
CA PHE A 35 -6.01 -2.73 -12.27
C PHE A 35 -6.73 -3.85 -13.00
N VAL A 36 -6.27 -4.17 -14.20
CA VAL A 36 -6.77 -5.33 -14.96
C VAL A 36 -6.01 -6.55 -14.47
N PHE A 37 -6.53 -7.21 -13.45
CA PHE A 37 -6.06 -8.53 -13.00
C PHE A 37 -6.66 -9.61 -13.91
N SER A 38 -6.26 -9.64 -15.18
CA SER A 38 -6.73 -10.67 -16.12
C SER A 38 -6.09 -12.01 -15.75
N GLY A 39 -6.93 -12.99 -15.46
CA GLY A 39 -6.51 -14.36 -15.13
C GLY A 39 -6.58 -14.73 -13.64
N SER A 40 -6.89 -13.82 -12.73
CA SER A 40 -7.15 -14.17 -11.33
C SER A 40 -8.53 -14.81 -11.14
N THR A 41 -8.60 -15.80 -10.25
CA THR A 41 -9.86 -16.42 -9.80
C THR A 41 -10.48 -15.72 -8.59
N ILE A 42 -9.80 -14.69 -8.07
CA ILE A 42 -10.24 -13.89 -6.92
C ILE A 42 -11.24 -12.84 -7.43
N ASP A 43 -12.35 -12.70 -6.75
CA ASP A 43 -13.35 -11.67 -7.12
C ASP A 43 -12.83 -10.25 -6.90
N ARG A 44 -13.41 -9.29 -7.63
CA ARG A 44 -12.97 -7.90 -7.61
C ARG A 44 -13.15 -7.23 -6.26
N GLU A 45 -14.17 -7.59 -5.51
CA GLU A 45 -14.49 -7.01 -4.21
C GLU A 45 -13.42 -7.41 -3.18
N THR A 46 -13.01 -8.67 -3.19
CA THR A 46 -11.89 -9.18 -2.37
C THR A 46 -10.57 -8.49 -2.75
N ILE A 47 -10.27 -8.34 -4.04
CA ILE A 47 -9.06 -7.61 -4.49
C ILE A 47 -9.10 -6.15 -4.01
N GLN A 48 -10.24 -5.49 -4.15
CA GLN A 48 -10.41 -4.11 -3.70
C GLN A 48 -10.20 -3.98 -2.18
N ALA A 49 -10.73 -4.92 -1.41
CA ALA A 49 -10.51 -4.96 0.04
C ALA A 49 -9.02 -5.06 0.39
N TYR A 50 -8.24 -5.88 -0.33
CA TYR A 50 -6.79 -5.96 -0.12
C TYR A 50 -6.06 -4.65 -0.44
N LEU A 51 -6.49 -3.94 -1.50
CA LEU A 51 -5.92 -2.65 -1.90
C LEU A 51 -6.18 -1.55 -0.85
N GLU A 52 -7.32 -1.61 -0.17
CA GLU A 52 -7.74 -0.63 0.83
C GLU A 52 -7.23 -0.96 2.24
N THR A 53 -6.74 -2.17 2.46
CA THR A 53 -6.23 -2.63 3.76
C THR A 53 -4.96 -1.87 4.16
N HIS A 54 -4.90 -1.49 5.43
CA HIS A 54 -3.71 -0.96 6.08
C HIS A 54 -2.95 -2.10 6.75
N TYR A 55 -1.68 -2.28 6.40
CA TYR A 55 -0.81 -3.29 6.98
C TYR A 55 0.08 -2.62 8.03
N CYS A 56 -0.31 -2.71 9.30
CA CYS A 56 0.33 -2.02 10.43
C CYS A 56 1.46 -2.87 11.00
N VAL A 57 2.70 -2.57 10.61
CA VAL A 57 3.92 -3.24 11.11
C VAL A 57 4.17 -2.78 12.54
N GLN A 58 4.29 -3.73 13.48
CA GLN A 58 4.41 -3.48 14.91
C GLN A 58 5.85 -3.09 15.29
N THR A 59 6.29 -1.94 14.82
CA THR A 59 7.57 -1.30 15.14
C THR A 59 7.34 -0.04 16.00
N GLU A 60 8.41 0.54 16.55
CA GLU A 60 8.35 1.84 17.22
C GLU A 60 9.15 2.90 16.43
N PRO A 61 8.47 3.88 15.80
CA PRO A 61 7.01 4.02 15.65
C PRO A 61 6.42 2.95 14.72
N VAL A 62 5.08 2.74 14.79
CA VAL A 62 4.35 1.83 13.89
C VAL A 62 4.48 2.31 12.44
N ILE A 63 4.86 1.39 11.54
CA ILE A 63 4.91 1.64 10.11
C ILE A 63 3.61 1.15 9.48
N VAL A 64 2.92 2.01 8.73
CA VAL A 64 1.68 1.64 8.01
C VAL A 64 1.97 1.52 6.53
N LEU A 65 1.88 0.29 6.01
CA LEU A 65 2.00 0.02 4.58
C LEU A 65 0.64 0.13 3.91
N ARG A 66 0.60 0.79 2.76
CA ARG A 66 -0.57 0.86 1.88
C ARG A 66 -0.15 0.48 0.46
N VAL A 67 -0.96 -0.31 -0.19
CA VAL A 67 -0.65 -0.78 -1.55
C VAL A 67 -0.52 0.40 -2.50
N ASP A 68 0.54 0.38 -3.32
CA ASP A 68 0.91 1.40 -4.30
C ASP A 68 1.26 2.80 -3.75
N GLU A 69 1.42 2.93 -2.43
CA GLU A 69 1.89 4.17 -1.81
C GLU A 69 3.35 4.00 -1.34
N PRO A 70 4.27 4.89 -1.72
CA PRO A 70 5.63 4.87 -1.19
C PRO A 70 5.66 4.97 0.33
N CYS A 71 6.47 4.14 0.98
CA CYS A 71 6.61 4.12 2.44
C CYS A 71 8.06 4.44 2.87
N PRO A 72 8.41 5.71 3.14
CA PRO A 72 9.76 6.09 3.54
C PRO A 72 10.24 5.38 4.81
N ASP A 73 9.34 5.13 5.77
CA ASP A 73 9.70 4.44 7.00
C ASP A 73 10.07 2.97 6.76
N LEU A 74 9.46 2.33 5.74
CA LEU A 74 9.85 1.01 5.30
C LEU A 74 11.24 1.02 4.65
N ALA A 75 11.57 2.04 3.86
CA ALA A 75 12.92 2.19 3.29
C ALA A 75 13.98 2.27 4.39
N VAL A 76 13.74 3.06 5.45
CA VAL A 76 14.60 3.12 6.63
C VAL A 76 14.68 1.76 7.34
N ALA A 77 13.58 1.03 7.41
CA ALA A 77 13.56 -0.31 8.02
C ALA A 77 14.36 -1.34 7.21
N HIS A 78 14.32 -1.25 5.87
CA HIS A 78 15.16 -2.04 4.96
C HIS A 78 16.65 -1.72 5.17
N ASP A 79 17.04 -0.45 5.15
CA ASP A 79 18.43 -0.02 5.35
C ASP A 79 18.99 -0.53 6.67
N ARG A 80 18.23 -0.40 7.78
CA ARG A 80 18.65 -0.87 9.11
C ARG A 80 18.92 -2.37 9.19
N ARG A 81 18.28 -3.17 8.33
CA ARG A 81 18.36 -4.63 8.27
C ARG A 81 19.20 -5.15 7.12
N ASN A 82 19.79 -4.22 6.35
CA ASN A 82 20.52 -4.55 5.13
C ASN A 82 19.70 -5.47 4.20
N ALA A 83 18.43 -5.12 4.01
CA ALA A 83 17.45 -5.87 3.19
C ALA A 83 17.00 -5.01 2.01
N ASP A 84 16.99 -5.59 0.81
CA ASP A 84 16.55 -4.93 -0.42
C ASP A 84 15.07 -5.13 -0.72
N CYS A 85 14.40 -5.96 0.06
CA CYS A 85 12.99 -6.29 -0.11
C CYS A 85 12.37 -6.82 1.18
N SER A 86 11.04 -6.87 1.20
CA SER A 86 10.28 -7.53 2.26
C SER A 86 8.93 -8.03 1.74
N ALA A 87 8.28 -8.92 2.49
CA ALA A 87 6.95 -9.40 2.14
C ALA A 87 6.06 -9.49 3.38
N PHE A 88 4.86 -8.92 3.30
CA PHE A 88 3.79 -9.23 4.25
C PHE A 88 3.17 -10.57 3.87
N LEU A 89 3.12 -11.45 4.85
CA LEU A 89 2.53 -12.78 4.78
C LEU A 89 1.59 -12.99 5.97
N THR A 90 0.51 -13.70 5.74
CA THR A 90 -0.35 -14.23 6.80
C THR A 90 -0.65 -15.70 6.54
N ALA A 91 -1.01 -16.43 7.57
CA ALA A 91 -1.59 -17.77 7.49
C ALA A 91 -3.05 -17.78 7.96
N TRP A 92 -3.59 -16.61 8.25
CA TRP A 92 -4.94 -16.38 8.76
C TRP A 92 -5.97 -16.55 7.63
N ASN A 93 -7.11 -17.13 7.92
CA ASN A 93 -8.26 -17.24 7.02
C ASN A 93 -7.89 -17.67 5.58
N PRO A 94 -7.36 -18.88 5.36
CA PRO A 94 -6.91 -19.35 4.05
C PRO A 94 -8.01 -19.18 3.00
N LEU A 95 -7.62 -18.73 1.81
CA LEU A 95 -8.52 -18.46 0.69
C LEU A 95 -9.68 -17.51 1.04
N SER A 96 -9.48 -16.60 2.02
CA SER A 96 -10.51 -15.72 2.61
C SER A 96 -11.70 -16.46 3.22
N GLN A 97 -11.48 -17.69 3.70
CA GLN A 97 -12.47 -18.46 4.43
C GLN A 97 -12.28 -18.28 5.93
N VAL A 98 -13.31 -17.80 6.61
CA VAL A 98 -13.27 -17.57 8.06
C VAL A 98 -13.11 -18.88 8.80
N LEU A 99 -11.98 -19.04 9.48
CA LEU A 99 -11.72 -20.15 10.40
C LEU A 99 -11.95 -19.73 11.86
N SER A 100 -11.98 -20.70 12.76
CA SER A 100 -11.97 -20.41 14.20
C SER A 100 -10.66 -19.70 14.61
N GLY A 101 -10.72 -18.91 15.69
CA GLY A 101 -9.54 -18.25 16.23
C GLY A 101 -8.41 -19.23 16.61
N SER A 102 -8.75 -20.44 17.08
CA SER A 102 -7.76 -21.46 17.43
C SER A 102 -7.08 -22.10 16.21
N GLU A 103 -7.81 -22.34 15.13
CA GLU A 103 -7.24 -22.82 13.87
C GLU A 103 -6.33 -21.78 13.27
N ASN A 104 -6.78 -20.54 13.18
CA ASN A 104 -6.00 -19.42 12.70
C ASN A 104 -4.72 -19.21 13.53
N ALA A 105 -4.80 -19.25 14.85
CA ALA A 105 -3.63 -19.15 15.75
C ALA A 105 -2.62 -20.28 15.49
N SER A 106 -3.10 -21.52 15.32
CA SER A 106 -2.23 -22.67 15.02
C SER A 106 -1.52 -22.51 13.67
N ARG A 107 -2.21 -21.98 12.66
CA ARG A 107 -1.63 -21.68 11.34
C ARG A 107 -0.58 -20.57 11.43
N HIS A 108 -0.86 -19.52 12.21
CA HIS A 108 0.10 -18.43 12.43
C HIS A 108 1.38 -18.93 13.11
N VAL A 109 1.26 -19.74 14.15
CA VAL A 109 2.41 -20.39 14.81
C VAL A 109 3.19 -21.28 13.84
N ALA A 110 2.51 -22.01 12.96
CA ALA A 110 3.20 -22.83 11.95
C ALA A 110 4.02 -21.95 10.97
N LEU A 111 3.48 -20.80 10.54
CA LEU A 111 4.19 -19.84 9.70
C LEU A 111 5.43 -19.28 10.42
N THR A 112 5.28 -18.77 11.64
CA THR A 112 6.40 -18.17 12.38
C THR A 112 7.49 -19.19 12.69
N ASN A 113 7.15 -20.42 13.08
CA ASN A 113 8.09 -21.52 13.27
C ASN A 113 8.87 -21.84 11.96
N GLU A 114 8.20 -21.85 10.81
CA GLU A 114 8.87 -22.06 9.51
C GLU A 114 9.87 -20.94 9.21
N LEU A 115 9.51 -19.67 9.48
CA LEU A 115 10.41 -18.53 9.30
C LEU A 115 11.63 -18.63 10.22
N GLU A 116 11.44 -18.98 11.49
CA GLU A 116 12.50 -19.17 12.47
C GLU A 116 13.46 -20.30 12.05
N HIS A 117 12.95 -21.46 11.61
CA HIS A 117 13.76 -22.57 11.10
C HIS A 117 14.60 -22.19 9.88
N ARG A 118 14.14 -21.22 9.10
CA ARG A 118 14.87 -20.69 7.95
C ARG A 118 15.78 -19.52 8.30
N SER A 119 15.83 -19.10 9.57
CA SER A 119 16.56 -17.93 10.05
C SER A 119 16.17 -16.64 9.28
N LEU A 120 14.90 -16.50 8.96
CA LEU A 120 14.35 -15.31 8.32
C LEU A 120 13.91 -14.30 9.39
N GLU A 121 14.38 -13.06 9.24
CA GLU A 121 13.97 -11.97 10.14
C GLU A 121 12.57 -11.49 9.78
N TYR A 122 11.71 -11.37 10.76
CA TYR A 122 10.35 -10.84 10.58
C TYR A 122 9.93 -9.96 11.75
N VAL A 123 8.88 -9.18 11.51
CA VAL A 123 8.20 -8.33 12.50
C VAL A 123 6.70 -8.57 12.37
N ASP A 124 6.00 -8.60 13.50
CA ASP A 124 4.55 -8.76 13.53
C ASP A 124 3.84 -7.63 12.80
N VAL A 125 2.76 -7.98 12.12
CA VAL A 125 1.88 -7.05 11.40
C VAL A 125 0.44 -7.35 11.77
N VAL A 126 -0.35 -6.31 11.88
CA VAL A 126 -1.82 -6.42 11.93
C VAL A 126 -2.37 -5.79 10.66
N SER A 127 -3.10 -6.56 9.86
CA SER A 127 -3.86 -6.02 8.73
C SER A 127 -5.23 -5.55 9.20
N HIS A 128 -5.55 -4.31 8.87
CA HIS A 128 -6.78 -3.63 9.29
C HIS A 128 -7.47 -3.01 8.08
N HIS A 129 -8.74 -3.36 7.85
CA HIS A 129 -9.53 -2.70 6.82
C HIS A 129 -10.32 -1.53 7.43
N PRO A 130 -10.22 -0.31 6.89
CA PRO A 130 -10.76 0.89 7.54
C PRO A 130 -12.30 0.96 7.61
N SER A 131 -13.02 0.20 6.77
CA SER A 131 -14.46 0.44 6.61
C SER A 131 -15.36 -0.78 6.39
N ASN A 132 -14.83 -1.96 6.00
CA ASN A 132 -15.70 -3.09 5.62
C ASN A 132 -16.15 -3.97 6.79
N GLY A 133 -15.64 -3.71 8.01
CA GLY A 133 -15.97 -4.49 9.19
C GLY A 133 -15.32 -5.87 9.25
N TRP A 134 -14.40 -6.20 8.34
CA TRP A 134 -13.61 -7.42 8.43
C TRP A 134 -12.72 -7.37 9.68
N PRO A 135 -12.62 -8.45 10.45
CA PRO A 135 -11.76 -8.49 11.64
C PRO A 135 -10.29 -8.27 11.30
N ASP A 136 -9.57 -7.62 12.20
CA ASP A 136 -8.12 -7.48 12.08
C ASP A 136 -7.44 -8.85 12.07
N GLU A 137 -6.47 -9.03 11.17
CA GLU A 137 -5.77 -10.30 11.01
C GLU A 137 -4.28 -10.15 11.32
N PRO A 138 -3.74 -11.03 12.16
CA PRO A 138 -2.30 -11.14 12.38
C PRO A 138 -1.57 -11.65 11.13
N GLY A 139 -0.37 -11.13 10.93
CA GLY A 139 0.56 -11.55 9.92
C GLY A 139 1.97 -11.14 10.29
N VAL A 140 2.90 -11.24 9.36
CA VAL A 140 4.30 -10.89 9.54
C VAL A 140 4.86 -10.16 8.33
N LEU A 141 5.76 -9.22 8.53
CA LEU A 141 6.62 -8.63 7.49
C LEU A 141 7.98 -9.31 7.56
N VAL A 142 8.32 -10.08 6.53
CA VAL A 142 9.57 -10.82 6.43
C VAL A 142 10.56 -10.04 5.60
N PHE A 143 11.73 -9.73 6.15
CA PHE A 143 12.78 -8.97 5.48
C PHE A 143 13.69 -9.87 4.64
N GLY A 144 14.20 -9.34 3.52
CA GLY A 144 15.10 -10.07 2.62
C GLY A 144 14.44 -11.22 1.86
N LEU A 145 13.09 -11.32 1.88
CA LEU A 145 12.37 -12.38 1.20
C LEU A 145 12.11 -12.01 -0.25
N SER A 146 12.74 -12.74 -1.18
CA SER A 146 12.53 -12.52 -2.61
C SER A 146 11.06 -12.74 -3.02
N LEU A 147 10.64 -12.10 -4.11
CA LEU A 147 9.26 -12.24 -4.61
C LEU A 147 8.84 -13.70 -4.82
N GLU A 148 9.71 -14.51 -5.42
CA GLU A 148 9.38 -15.91 -5.69
C GLU A 148 9.29 -16.76 -4.43
N ALA A 149 10.16 -16.48 -3.42
CA ALA A 149 10.08 -17.14 -2.13
C ALA A 149 8.81 -16.72 -1.36
N ALA A 150 8.43 -15.43 -1.44
CA ALA A 150 7.20 -14.92 -0.85
C ALA A 150 5.95 -15.54 -1.48
N LYS A 151 5.90 -15.65 -2.81
CA LYS A 151 4.82 -16.37 -3.52
C LYS A 151 4.71 -17.81 -3.08
N ALA A 152 5.85 -18.53 -3.00
CA ALA A 152 5.86 -19.91 -2.57
C ALA A 152 5.32 -20.11 -1.15
N LEU A 153 5.69 -19.21 -0.22
CA LEU A 153 5.15 -19.23 1.15
C LEU A 153 3.67 -18.88 1.17
N GLY A 154 3.25 -17.81 0.52
CA GLY A 154 1.84 -17.41 0.45
C GLY A 154 0.96 -18.52 -0.11
N THR A 155 1.41 -19.18 -1.19
CA THR A 155 0.71 -20.35 -1.77
C THR A 155 0.64 -21.53 -0.81
N ARG A 156 1.73 -21.83 -0.08
CA ARG A 156 1.78 -22.91 0.92
C ARG A 156 0.78 -22.68 2.04
N TYR A 157 0.63 -21.42 2.49
CA TYR A 157 -0.34 -21.05 3.51
C TYR A 157 -1.71 -20.70 2.96
N GLU A 158 -1.98 -21.07 1.68
CA GLU A 158 -3.28 -20.95 1.01
C GLU A 158 -3.80 -19.51 0.99
N GLN A 159 -2.91 -18.56 0.80
CA GLN A 159 -3.29 -17.16 0.68
C GLN A 159 -3.71 -16.79 -0.75
N ASN A 160 -4.69 -15.92 -0.88
CA ASN A 160 -5.11 -15.36 -2.16
C ASN A 160 -4.07 -14.40 -2.73
N ALA A 161 -3.42 -13.65 -1.84
CA ALA A 161 -2.46 -12.62 -2.19
C ALA A 161 -1.42 -12.42 -1.08
N ILE A 162 -0.34 -11.75 -1.44
CA ILE A 162 0.68 -11.23 -0.53
C ILE A 162 0.90 -9.75 -0.84
N VAL A 163 1.53 -9.00 0.08
CA VAL A 163 2.04 -7.66 -0.24
C VAL A 163 3.57 -7.73 -0.26
N TRP A 164 4.16 -7.48 -1.42
CA TRP A 164 5.61 -7.51 -1.59
C TRP A 164 6.16 -6.12 -1.83
N ASN A 165 7.33 -5.83 -1.23
CA ASN A 165 8.01 -4.54 -1.26
C ASN A 165 9.41 -4.75 -1.82
N GLY A 166 9.75 -4.03 -2.88
CA GLY A 166 11.11 -4.00 -3.43
C GLY A 166 11.97 -2.91 -2.78
N LEU A 167 13.12 -2.67 -3.40
CA LEU A 167 14.08 -1.64 -2.99
C LEU A 167 13.50 -0.23 -2.93
N ASP A 168 12.46 0.04 -3.71
CA ASP A 168 11.75 1.32 -3.75
C ASP A 168 10.77 1.53 -2.59
N ALA A 169 10.65 0.53 -1.70
CA ALA A 169 9.75 0.53 -0.55
C ALA A 169 8.30 0.95 -0.89
N VAL A 170 7.83 0.52 -2.08
CA VAL A 170 6.44 0.66 -2.50
C VAL A 170 5.74 -0.68 -2.35
N PRO A 171 4.78 -0.83 -1.42
CA PRO A 171 4.02 -2.06 -1.25
C PRO A 171 3.20 -2.40 -2.49
N ARG A 172 3.33 -3.62 -2.99
CA ARG A 172 2.62 -4.11 -4.18
C ARG A 172 1.80 -5.34 -3.85
N LEU A 173 0.52 -5.31 -4.20
CA LEU A 173 -0.33 -6.48 -4.09
C LEU A 173 0.06 -7.50 -5.18
N VAL A 174 0.35 -8.71 -4.76
CA VAL A 174 0.69 -9.83 -5.64
C VAL A 174 -0.33 -10.94 -5.46
N LEU A 175 -1.17 -11.16 -6.47
CA LEU A 175 -2.16 -12.23 -6.47
C LEU A 175 -1.48 -13.57 -6.72
N LEU A 176 -1.91 -14.62 -6.02
CA LEU A 176 -1.33 -15.95 -6.06
C LEU A 176 -2.19 -16.96 -6.86
N ARG A 177 -3.40 -16.56 -7.24
CA ARG A 177 -4.33 -17.38 -8.01
C ARG A 177 -5.29 -16.58 -8.88
#